data_5d71c6de27a90460b01641a894de6129
#
_entry.id   5d71c6de27a90460b01641a894de6129
#
_cell.length_a   1.000
_cell.length_b   1.000
_cell.length_c   1.000
_cell.angle_alpha   90.00
_cell.angle_beta   90.00
_cell.angle_gamma   90.00
#
_symmetry.space_group_name_H-M   'P 1'
#
loop_
_entity.id
_entity.type
_entity.pdbx_description
1 polymer ?
#
loop_
_entity_poly.entity_id
_entity_poly.type
_entity_poly.pdbx_seq_one_letter_code
_entity_poly.pdbx_strand_id
1 'polypeptide(L)'
;MKYREYLSAARKHVQTSEVLYDSLSIQLQQQPLNNGATKRLTLNLYYISGYVIECVLKYGIYALIGYDKDMDITKINSKGITYNNKIKHHKFSMYDELFNREYPGLILIDRKETISPEVKKLYNGWDAEIRYVYNPIPEKFKHSDEHIHVMKFNEHAKTIFKHVASNIR
;
A
#
# COMPACT_ATOMS: atom_id res chain seq x y z
N MET A 1 9.30 -18.62 1.85
CA MET A 1 8.73 -17.50 2.62
C MET A 1 7.37 -17.92 3.17
N LYS A 2 7.04 -17.55 4.42
CA LYS A 2 5.73 -17.80 5.03
C LYS A 2 4.85 -16.55 4.90
N TYR A 3 3.51 -16.72 4.79
CA TYR A 3 2.64 -15.55 4.58
C TYR A 3 2.62 -14.56 5.74
N ARG A 4 2.91 -15.01 6.96
CA ARG A 4 3.03 -14.13 8.13
C ARG A 4 4.19 -13.12 8.02
N GLU A 5 5.17 -13.40 7.17
CA GLU A 5 6.26 -12.47 6.89
C GLU A 5 5.77 -11.21 6.15
N TYR A 6 4.65 -11.32 5.41
CA TYR A 6 3.99 -10.13 4.84
C TYR A 6 3.49 -9.16 5.92
N LEU A 7 2.90 -9.67 7.01
CA LEU A 7 2.48 -8.80 8.12
C LEU A 7 3.68 -8.14 8.81
N SER A 8 4.78 -8.87 8.98
CA SER A 8 6.03 -8.32 9.52
C SER A 8 6.63 -7.26 8.61
N ALA A 9 6.61 -7.49 7.30
CA ALA A 9 7.04 -6.51 6.31
C ALA A 9 6.14 -5.26 6.33
N ALA A 10 4.81 -5.43 6.40
CA ALA A 10 3.89 -4.31 6.50
C ALA A 10 4.16 -3.45 7.74
N ARG A 11 4.39 -4.06 8.91
CA ARG A 11 4.76 -3.34 10.15
C ARG A 11 6.05 -2.53 9.97
N LYS A 12 7.07 -3.12 9.37
CA LYS A 12 8.33 -2.43 9.08
C LYS A 12 8.10 -1.24 8.15
N HIS A 13 7.28 -1.41 7.11
CA HIS A 13 6.97 -0.33 6.18
C HIS A 13 6.14 0.78 6.84
N VAL A 14 5.24 0.48 7.78
CA VAL A 14 4.54 1.49 8.59
C VAL A 14 5.55 2.34 9.33
N GLN A 15 6.47 1.73 10.09
CA GLN A 15 7.50 2.46 10.84
C GLN A 15 8.37 3.34 9.94
N THR A 16 8.80 2.82 8.77
CA THR A 16 9.56 3.60 7.79
C THR A 16 8.74 4.76 7.24
N SER A 17 7.46 4.56 6.97
CA SER A 17 6.58 5.61 6.45
C SER A 17 6.34 6.72 7.45
N GLU A 18 6.30 6.42 8.75
CA GLU A 18 6.19 7.42 9.82
C GLU A 18 7.43 8.34 9.84
N VAL A 19 8.63 7.78 9.79
CA VAL A 19 9.87 8.57 9.71
C VAL A 19 9.89 9.47 8.45
N LEU A 20 9.46 8.95 7.29
CA LEU A 20 9.39 9.73 6.06
C LEU A 20 8.34 10.85 6.14
N TYR A 21 7.18 10.55 6.73
CA TYR A 21 6.10 11.51 6.93
C TYR A 21 6.54 12.68 7.83
N ASP A 22 7.18 12.37 8.96
CA ASP A 22 7.68 13.38 9.89
C ASP A 22 8.79 14.23 9.25
N SER A 23 9.72 13.58 8.53
CA SER A 23 10.77 14.27 7.81
C SER A 23 10.21 15.21 6.73
N LEU A 24 9.19 14.76 5.99
CA LEU A 24 8.51 15.58 4.99
C LEU A 24 7.78 16.76 5.65
N SER A 25 7.10 16.53 6.77
CA SER A 25 6.39 17.57 7.53
C SER A 25 7.33 18.68 8.01
N ILE A 26 8.49 18.30 8.54
CA ILE A 26 9.54 19.25 8.96
C ILE A 26 10.07 20.03 7.75
N GLN A 27 10.35 19.33 6.65
CA GLN A 27 10.88 19.95 5.44
C GLN A 27 9.91 20.98 4.84
N LEU A 28 8.60 20.70 4.87
CA LEU A 28 7.56 21.62 4.39
C LEU A 28 7.42 22.89 5.24
N GLN A 29 7.79 22.83 6.52
CA GLN A 29 7.79 24.00 7.40
C GLN A 29 9.02 24.90 7.21
N GLN A 30 10.15 24.33 6.79
CA GLN A 30 11.45 25.01 6.77
C GLN A 30 11.87 25.55 5.40
N GLN A 31 11.31 25.06 4.31
CA GLN A 31 11.81 25.31 2.96
C GLN A 31 10.67 25.65 1.98
N PRO A 32 10.96 26.40 0.91
CA PRO A 32 9.98 26.59 -0.17
C PRO A 32 9.51 25.24 -0.73
N LEU A 33 8.22 25.16 -1.00
CA LEU A 33 7.61 24.05 -1.72
C LEU A 33 8.36 23.82 -3.03
N ASN A 34 8.69 22.59 -3.39
CA ASN A 34 9.37 22.18 -4.64
C ASN A 34 10.90 22.14 -4.62
N ASN A 35 11.54 22.04 -3.47
CA ASN A 35 12.96 21.67 -3.50
C ASN A 35 13.12 20.15 -3.77
N GLY A 36 14.32 19.77 -4.23
CA GLY A 36 14.60 18.36 -4.57
C GLY A 36 14.51 17.40 -3.38
N ALA A 37 14.65 17.88 -2.13
CA ALA A 37 14.49 17.08 -0.92
C ALA A 37 13.02 16.75 -0.66
N THR A 38 12.14 17.74 -0.73
CA THR A 38 10.68 17.56 -0.61
C THR A 38 10.18 16.53 -1.63
N LYS A 39 10.60 16.68 -2.90
CA LYS A 39 10.22 15.75 -3.96
C LYS A 39 10.66 14.32 -3.67
N ARG A 40 11.90 14.11 -3.24
CA ARG A 40 12.41 12.77 -2.89
C ARG A 40 11.66 12.15 -1.73
N LEU A 41 11.41 12.92 -0.67
CA LEU A 41 10.64 12.45 0.50
C LEU A 41 9.22 12.07 0.10
N THR A 42 8.56 12.89 -0.72
CA THR A 42 7.20 12.62 -1.22
C THR A 42 7.13 11.33 -2.03
N LEU A 43 8.03 11.13 -2.99
CA LEU A 43 8.07 9.91 -3.80
C LEU A 43 8.37 8.66 -2.96
N ASN A 44 9.31 8.76 -2.02
CA ASN A 44 9.63 7.65 -1.11
C ASN A 44 8.48 7.34 -0.16
N LEU A 45 7.79 8.35 0.35
CA LEU A 45 6.60 8.16 1.18
C LEU A 45 5.49 7.46 0.41
N TYR A 46 5.25 7.87 -0.85
CA TYR A 46 4.28 7.21 -1.72
C TYR A 46 4.64 5.74 -1.97
N TYR A 47 5.88 5.48 -2.32
CA TYR A 47 6.42 4.14 -2.55
C TYR A 47 6.22 3.22 -1.34
N ILE A 48 6.67 3.65 -0.17
CA ILE A 48 6.60 2.85 1.07
C ILE A 48 5.15 2.67 1.52
N SER A 49 4.30 3.70 1.41
CA SER A 49 2.87 3.61 1.76
C SER A 49 2.14 2.55 0.92
N GLY A 50 2.47 2.45 -0.36
CA GLY A 50 1.91 1.39 -1.19
C GLY A 50 2.37 0.00 -0.77
N TYR A 51 3.61 -0.18 -0.33
CA TYR A 51 4.06 -1.46 0.23
C TYR A 51 3.39 -1.81 1.56
N VAL A 52 3.01 -0.83 2.39
CA VAL A 52 2.17 -1.09 3.56
C VAL A 52 0.89 -1.78 3.14
N ILE A 53 0.18 -1.20 2.15
CA ILE A 53 -1.07 -1.75 1.63
C ILE A 53 -0.84 -3.12 1.01
N GLU A 54 0.10 -3.23 0.09
CA GLU A 54 0.38 -4.50 -0.60
C GLU A 54 0.65 -5.64 0.36
N CYS A 55 1.58 -5.43 1.29
CA CYS A 55 1.99 -6.48 2.22
C CYS A 55 0.84 -6.88 3.16
N VAL A 56 0.07 -5.92 3.69
CA VAL A 56 -1.02 -6.27 4.59
C VAL A 56 -2.18 -6.95 3.88
N LEU A 57 -2.48 -6.56 2.62
CA LEU A 57 -3.51 -7.22 1.82
C LEU A 57 -3.10 -8.65 1.45
N LYS A 58 -1.85 -8.87 1.04
CA LYS A 58 -1.33 -10.23 0.80
C LYS A 58 -1.46 -11.09 2.04
N TYR A 59 -1.03 -10.60 3.21
CA TYR A 59 -1.22 -11.30 4.47
C TYR A 59 -2.70 -11.67 4.69
N GLY A 60 -3.60 -10.68 4.56
CA GLY A 60 -5.02 -10.86 4.79
C GLY A 60 -5.65 -11.92 3.86
N ILE A 61 -5.27 -11.95 2.59
CA ILE A 61 -5.75 -12.95 1.63
C ILE A 61 -5.41 -14.37 2.10
N TYR A 62 -4.17 -14.64 2.47
CA TYR A 62 -3.75 -15.95 2.95
C TYR A 62 -4.50 -16.35 4.23
N ALA A 63 -4.65 -15.42 5.16
CA ALA A 63 -5.37 -15.66 6.41
C ALA A 63 -6.86 -15.94 6.18
N LEU A 64 -7.53 -15.15 5.34
CA LEU A 64 -8.98 -15.30 5.03
C LEU A 64 -9.31 -16.64 4.35
N ILE A 65 -8.42 -17.17 3.52
CA ILE A 65 -8.65 -18.48 2.89
C ILE A 65 -8.23 -19.65 3.77
N GLY A 66 -7.72 -19.39 4.98
CA GLY A 66 -7.26 -20.42 5.90
C GLY A 66 -6.00 -21.14 5.43
N TYR A 67 -5.09 -20.41 4.74
CA TYR A 67 -3.85 -21.02 4.25
C TYR A 67 -2.94 -21.46 5.40
N ASP A 68 -2.31 -22.62 5.25
CA ASP A 68 -1.41 -23.15 6.29
C ASP A 68 -0.21 -22.21 6.50
N LYS A 69 -0.07 -21.78 7.77
CA LYS A 69 0.96 -20.81 8.20
C LYS A 69 2.40 -21.33 7.99
N ASP A 70 2.57 -22.65 7.90
CA ASP A 70 3.89 -23.29 7.80
C ASP A 70 4.27 -23.64 6.36
N MET A 71 3.33 -23.50 5.43
CA MET A 71 3.59 -23.72 4.01
C MET A 71 4.23 -22.50 3.32
N ASP A 72 4.99 -22.76 2.24
CA ASP A 72 5.54 -21.70 1.40
C ASP A 72 4.45 -21.01 0.59
N ILE A 73 4.50 -19.67 0.52
CA ILE A 73 3.51 -18.85 -0.18
C ILE A 73 3.30 -19.21 -1.65
N THR A 74 4.33 -19.73 -2.31
CA THR A 74 4.27 -20.07 -3.75
C THR A 74 3.43 -21.31 -4.03
N LYS A 75 3.13 -22.11 -3.00
CA LYS A 75 2.35 -23.34 -3.10
C LYS A 75 0.84 -23.14 -2.95
N ILE A 76 0.38 -21.89 -2.82
CA ILE A 76 -1.05 -21.60 -2.73
C ILE A 76 -1.79 -22.08 -3.98
N ASN A 77 -2.83 -22.90 -3.76
CA ASN A 77 -3.79 -23.35 -4.75
C ASN A 77 -5.13 -23.59 -4.06
N SER A 78 -5.87 -22.53 -3.84
CA SER A 78 -7.12 -22.57 -3.10
C SER A 78 -8.11 -21.55 -3.63
N LYS A 79 -9.37 -21.91 -3.75
CA LYS A 79 -10.48 -21.03 -4.18
C LYS A 79 -10.17 -20.26 -5.47
N GLY A 80 -9.44 -20.87 -6.41
CA GLY A 80 -9.02 -20.22 -7.67
C GLY A 80 -7.87 -19.21 -7.51
N ILE A 81 -7.22 -19.17 -6.34
CA ILE A 81 -6.08 -18.32 -6.06
C ILE A 81 -4.82 -19.17 -6.17
N THR A 82 -3.92 -18.78 -7.08
CA THR A 82 -2.54 -19.28 -7.11
C THR A 82 -1.57 -18.12 -6.95
N TYR A 83 -0.33 -18.40 -6.54
CA TYR A 83 0.69 -17.37 -6.40
C TYR A 83 0.85 -16.56 -7.70
N ASN A 84 0.95 -17.24 -8.82
CA ASN A 84 1.23 -16.62 -10.12
C ASN A 84 0.06 -15.79 -10.66
N ASN A 85 -1.20 -16.20 -10.41
CA ASN A 85 -2.35 -15.48 -10.98
C ASN A 85 -2.86 -14.33 -10.12
N LYS A 86 -2.64 -14.35 -8.80
CA LYS A 86 -3.25 -13.35 -7.90
C LYS A 86 -2.28 -12.70 -6.90
N ILE A 87 -1.27 -13.40 -6.41
CA ILE A 87 -0.43 -12.91 -5.31
C ILE A 87 0.84 -12.19 -5.76
N LYS A 88 1.47 -12.67 -6.82
CA LYS A 88 2.74 -12.18 -7.36
C LYS A 88 2.65 -10.72 -7.85
N HIS A 89 1.48 -10.26 -8.21
CA HIS A 89 1.25 -8.93 -8.77
C HIS A 89 1.29 -7.82 -7.73
N HIS A 90 1.38 -6.56 -8.21
CA HIS A 90 1.42 -5.35 -7.39
C HIS A 90 0.16 -4.48 -7.58
N LYS A 91 -0.94 -5.03 -8.08
CA LYS A 91 -2.18 -4.29 -8.38
C LYS A 91 -3.18 -4.41 -7.24
N PHE A 92 -3.48 -3.31 -6.58
CA PHE A 92 -4.43 -3.27 -5.47
C PHE A 92 -5.85 -3.69 -5.86
N SER A 93 -6.31 -3.35 -7.08
CA SER A 93 -7.63 -3.76 -7.57
C SER A 93 -7.84 -5.27 -7.57
N MET A 94 -6.79 -6.06 -7.82
CA MET A 94 -6.88 -7.52 -7.74
C MET A 94 -7.07 -8.01 -6.30
N TYR A 95 -6.50 -7.31 -5.33
CA TYR A 95 -6.66 -7.63 -3.91
C TYR A 95 -8.03 -7.20 -3.40
N ASP A 96 -8.55 -6.05 -3.87
CA ASP A 96 -9.90 -5.57 -3.53
C ASP A 96 -10.97 -6.59 -3.94
N GLU A 97 -10.86 -7.16 -5.14
CA GLU A 97 -11.77 -8.21 -5.60
C GLU A 97 -11.75 -9.43 -4.67
N LEU A 98 -10.56 -9.88 -4.28
CA LEU A 98 -10.40 -11.03 -3.39
C LEU A 98 -10.95 -10.74 -1.99
N PHE A 99 -10.67 -9.55 -1.43
CA PHE A 99 -11.19 -9.14 -0.13
C PHE A 99 -12.70 -9.01 -0.16
N ASN A 100 -13.28 -8.37 -1.17
CA ASN A 100 -14.73 -8.22 -1.30
C ASN A 100 -15.45 -9.58 -1.37
N ARG A 101 -14.81 -10.59 -1.97
CA ARG A 101 -15.35 -11.95 -2.04
C ARG A 101 -15.24 -12.71 -0.73
N GLU A 102 -14.09 -12.68 -0.08
CA GLU A 102 -13.79 -13.49 1.12
C GLU A 102 -14.19 -12.80 2.43
N TYR A 103 -14.28 -11.47 2.42
CA TYR A 103 -14.62 -10.66 3.59
C TYR A 103 -15.41 -9.40 3.19
N PRO A 104 -16.71 -9.54 2.87
CA PRO A 104 -17.53 -8.44 2.32
C PRO A 104 -17.66 -7.21 3.23
N GLY A 105 -17.38 -7.35 4.53
CA GLY A 105 -17.43 -6.24 5.49
C GLY A 105 -16.18 -5.36 5.49
N LEU A 106 -15.11 -5.75 4.78
CA LEU A 106 -13.89 -4.98 4.69
C LEU A 106 -13.91 -4.09 3.46
N ILE A 107 -14.22 -2.83 3.65
CA ILE A 107 -14.18 -1.83 2.59
C ILE A 107 -12.80 -1.20 2.59
N LEU A 108 -11.94 -1.61 1.65
CA LEU A 108 -10.57 -1.10 1.51
C LEU A 108 -10.55 0.32 0.92
N ILE A 109 -11.45 0.56 -0.03
CA ILE A 109 -11.71 1.89 -0.59
C ILE A 109 -13.20 2.15 -0.41
N ASP A 110 -13.55 3.14 0.41
CA ASP A 110 -14.93 3.53 0.59
C ASP A 110 -15.50 4.06 -0.73
N ARG A 111 -16.56 3.41 -1.21
CA ARG A 111 -17.31 3.86 -2.38
C ARG A 111 -18.14 5.12 -2.10
N LYS A 112 -18.32 5.48 -0.82
CA LYS A 112 -19.13 6.60 -0.34
C LYS A 112 -18.33 7.88 -0.07
N GLU A 113 -17.19 8.08 -0.75
CA GLU A 113 -16.48 9.36 -0.80
C GLU A 113 -15.74 9.80 0.47
N THR A 114 -15.40 8.91 1.39
CA THR A 114 -14.53 9.28 2.52
C THR A 114 -13.08 9.51 2.10
N ILE A 115 -12.70 9.09 0.90
CA ILE A 115 -11.36 9.26 0.32
C ILE A 115 -11.45 10.24 -0.83
N SER A 116 -10.61 11.28 -0.80
CA SER A 116 -10.59 12.27 -1.88
C SER A 116 -10.24 11.62 -3.24
N PRO A 117 -10.74 12.19 -4.37
CA PRO A 117 -10.43 11.69 -5.71
C PRO A 117 -8.92 11.56 -5.97
N GLU A 118 -8.11 12.45 -5.41
CA GLU A 118 -6.66 12.48 -5.56
C GLU A 118 -6.02 11.28 -4.86
N VAL A 119 -6.42 10.98 -3.62
CA VAL A 119 -5.95 9.79 -2.89
C VAL A 119 -6.38 8.51 -3.60
N LYS A 120 -7.59 8.48 -4.15
CA LYS A 120 -8.07 7.35 -4.96
C LYS A 120 -7.25 7.16 -6.23
N LYS A 121 -6.82 8.24 -6.89
CA LYS A 121 -5.89 8.17 -8.04
C LYS A 121 -4.54 7.58 -7.61
N LEU A 122 -3.98 7.99 -6.47
CA LEU A 122 -2.74 7.44 -5.93
C LEU A 122 -2.88 5.95 -5.62
N TYR A 123 -3.99 5.53 -5.00
CA TYR A 123 -4.27 4.13 -4.73
C TYR A 123 -4.34 3.29 -6.03
N ASN A 124 -5.11 3.75 -7.01
CA ASN A 124 -5.28 3.05 -8.28
C ASN A 124 -4.03 3.06 -9.17
N GLY A 125 -3.22 4.11 -9.06
CA GLY A 125 -2.01 4.30 -9.87
C GLY A 125 -0.74 3.74 -9.25
N TRP A 126 -0.80 3.21 -8.01
CA TRP A 126 0.40 2.71 -7.38
C TRP A 126 0.97 1.47 -8.10
N ASP A 127 2.27 1.51 -8.31
CA ASP A 127 3.04 0.42 -8.90
C ASP A 127 4.44 0.38 -8.27
N ALA A 128 4.99 -0.80 -8.10
CA ALA A 128 6.33 -0.99 -7.55
C ALA A 128 7.45 -0.32 -8.37
N GLU A 129 7.19 0.00 -9.65
CA GLU A 129 8.12 0.74 -10.50
C GLU A 129 8.42 2.16 -10.00
N ILE A 130 7.55 2.76 -9.16
CA ILE A 130 7.77 4.09 -8.59
C ILE A 130 9.12 4.22 -7.90
N ARG A 131 9.71 3.13 -7.39
CA ARG A 131 11.06 3.10 -6.79
C ARG A 131 12.18 3.56 -7.72
N TYR A 132 11.96 3.48 -9.03
CA TYR A 132 12.95 3.90 -10.04
C TYR A 132 12.66 5.30 -10.60
N VAL A 133 11.55 5.90 -10.18
CA VAL A 133 11.11 7.19 -10.69
C VAL A 133 11.76 8.30 -9.88
N TYR A 134 12.45 9.20 -10.59
CA TYR A 134 13.00 10.38 -9.95
C TYR A 134 12.82 11.64 -10.81
N ASN A 135 13.35 11.66 -12.02
CA ASN A 135 13.25 12.82 -12.91
C ASN A 135 13.59 12.39 -14.37
N PRO A 136 12.70 12.62 -15.34
CA PRO A 136 11.35 13.13 -15.21
C PRO A 136 10.39 12.10 -14.59
N ILE A 137 9.31 12.58 -13.95
CA ILE A 137 8.25 11.71 -13.45
C ILE A 137 7.36 11.31 -14.64
N PRO A 138 7.19 10.02 -14.94
CA PRO A 138 6.27 9.55 -15.98
C PRO A 138 4.83 10.01 -15.71
N GLU A 139 4.05 10.23 -16.77
CA GLU A 139 2.66 10.70 -16.67
C GLU A 139 1.79 9.84 -15.74
N LYS A 140 1.99 8.50 -15.75
CA LYS A 140 1.27 7.59 -14.86
C LYS A 140 1.49 7.86 -13.36
N PHE A 141 2.59 8.54 -13.00
CA PHE A 141 2.93 8.90 -11.62
C PHE A 141 2.85 10.40 -11.33
N LYS A 142 2.27 11.20 -12.22
CA LYS A 142 2.23 12.66 -12.10
C LYS A 142 1.61 13.18 -10.80
N HIS A 143 0.65 12.43 -10.23
CA HIS A 143 0.02 12.80 -8.97
C HIS A 143 0.89 12.45 -7.73
N SER A 144 1.98 11.72 -7.92
CA SER A 144 2.84 11.26 -6.81
C SER A 144 3.82 12.33 -6.32
N ASP A 145 3.91 13.49 -6.95
CA ASP A 145 4.73 14.61 -6.47
C ASP A 145 3.93 15.63 -5.65
N GLU A 146 2.63 15.46 -5.53
CA GLU A 146 1.77 16.28 -4.69
C GLU A 146 1.79 15.83 -3.23
N HIS A 147 2.71 16.40 -2.45
CA HIS A 147 2.98 15.98 -1.07
C HIS A 147 1.73 15.87 -0.18
N ILE A 148 0.77 16.81 -0.28
CA ILE A 148 -0.47 16.79 0.52
C ILE A 148 -1.29 15.53 0.26
N HIS A 149 -1.43 15.14 -1.01
CA HIS A 149 -2.18 13.93 -1.38
C HIS A 149 -1.43 12.67 -1.01
N VAL A 150 -0.11 12.66 -1.12
CA VAL A 150 0.72 11.53 -0.70
C VAL A 150 0.69 11.34 0.81
N MET A 151 0.70 12.41 1.60
CA MET A 151 0.54 12.33 3.06
C MET A 151 -0.82 11.73 3.44
N LYS A 152 -1.91 12.16 2.80
CA LYS A 152 -3.25 11.56 2.98
C LYS A 152 -3.30 10.09 2.53
N PHE A 153 -2.61 9.75 1.45
CA PHE A 153 -2.49 8.36 1.01
C PHE A 153 -1.75 7.50 2.05
N ASN A 154 -0.72 8.02 2.70
CA ASN A 154 -0.04 7.34 3.80
C ASN A 154 -0.98 7.10 5.00
N GLU A 155 -1.80 8.08 5.38
CA GLU A 155 -2.79 7.91 6.44
C GLU A 155 -3.82 6.84 6.08
N HIS A 156 -4.26 6.80 4.82
CA HIS A 156 -5.14 5.75 4.32
C HIS A 156 -4.47 4.37 4.37
N ALA A 157 -3.20 4.26 3.97
CA ALA A 157 -2.43 3.02 4.06
C ALA A 157 -2.33 2.50 5.50
N LYS A 158 -2.07 3.38 6.46
CA LYS A 158 -2.05 3.04 7.89
C LYS A 158 -3.42 2.59 8.40
N THR A 159 -4.50 3.19 7.91
CA THR A 159 -5.87 2.79 8.26
C THR A 159 -6.17 1.38 7.76
N ILE A 160 -5.87 1.06 6.50
CA ILE A 160 -5.99 -0.28 5.94
C ILE A 160 -5.16 -1.28 6.77
N PHE A 161 -3.90 -0.94 7.05
CA PHE A 161 -3.03 -1.79 7.86
C PHE A 161 -3.66 -2.13 9.22
N LYS A 162 -4.09 -1.11 9.98
CA LYS A 162 -4.70 -1.29 11.30
C LYS A 162 -5.95 -2.17 11.20
N HIS A 163 -6.80 -1.92 10.22
CA HIS A 163 -8.04 -2.67 10.05
C HIS A 163 -7.77 -4.16 9.75
N VAL A 164 -6.92 -4.46 8.77
CA VAL A 164 -6.59 -5.84 8.41
C VAL A 164 -5.86 -6.57 9.55
N ALA A 165 -4.84 -5.93 10.14
CA ALA A 165 -4.05 -6.54 11.21
C ALA A 165 -4.85 -6.81 12.50
N SER A 166 -5.92 -6.04 12.75
CA SER A 166 -6.75 -6.21 13.96
C SER A 166 -7.89 -7.22 13.76
N ASN A 167 -8.44 -7.33 12.57
CA ASN A 167 -9.66 -8.11 12.32
C ASN A 167 -9.40 -9.46 11.63
N ILE A 168 -8.23 -9.66 11.02
CA ILE A 168 -7.88 -10.89 10.30
C ILE A 168 -6.73 -11.57 11.04
N ARG A 169 -6.97 -12.81 11.52
CA ARG A 169 -6.00 -13.61 12.28
C ARG A 169 -5.81 -15.00 11.68
#